data_3b9cb2c1cd6d1c9d8966b4b64b6247cf
#
_entry.id   3b9cb2c1cd6d1c9d8966b4b64b6247cf
#
_cell.length_a   1.000
_cell.length_b   1.000
_cell.length_c   1.000
_cell.angle_alpha   90.00
_cell.angle_beta   90.00
_cell.angle_gamma   90.00
#
_symmetry.space_group_name_H-M   'P 1'
#
loop_
_entity.id
_entity.type
_entity.pdbx_description
1 polymer ?
#
loop_
_entity_poly.entity_id
_entity_poly.type
_entity_poly.pdbx_seq_one_letter_code
_entity_poly.pdbx_strand_id
1 'polypeptide(L)'
;MSGYERKMVMAYIKLINKKYKVEIQKKGFPRLCRRFHTLGDARKFARDIESSMEGGTFEDYSGSSGTTLKEILIKYRDVKTFFKKGAREETGTINFLIKHKIALNSLMRLKSHHIYKLMKELAVTRKPATVKKFVNIICHSWRVAKREWGVNLPPENPCDLVTLPKVDDARDRILTKEEYLKLLGACSTSNLPILKDVVIFAASVGARQGEILKLKRAHIDFNKKQITFFDTKNTADRTIPAPDTVLKLLNKYRFGEYVFPTLARRLRKHFKKACKEVGIKDFRFHDLRAYFCTNALLSGMSIAEVSAVSGHKDWSQLKRYTRIK
;
A
#
# COMPACT_ATOMS: atom_id res chain seq x y z
N MET A 1 30.54 -46.03 34.56
CA MET A 1 29.99 -46.61 33.34
C MET A 1 28.58 -46.04 33.17
N SER A 2 28.42 -44.99 32.40
CA SER A 2 27.15 -44.34 32.16
C SER A 2 26.73 -44.65 30.71
N GLY A 3 25.69 -45.51 30.61
CA GLY A 3 25.15 -45.91 29.33
C GLY A 3 24.38 -44.75 28.68
N TYR A 4 24.92 -44.18 27.64
CA TYR A 4 24.21 -43.30 26.72
C TYR A 4 23.18 -44.15 25.92
N GLU A 5 21.96 -44.22 26.39
CA GLU A 5 20.85 -44.65 25.55
C GLU A 5 20.67 -43.65 24.40
N ARG A 6 21.25 -43.96 23.24
CA ARG A 6 20.86 -43.36 21.95
C ARG A 6 19.43 -43.75 21.69
N LYS A 7 18.47 -42.85 22.00
CA LYS A 7 17.08 -42.98 21.50
C LYS A 7 17.14 -42.82 19.99
N MET A 8 17.22 -43.93 19.29
CA MET A 8 17.21 -44.00 17.83
C MET A 8 15.93 -43.39 17.30
N VAL A 9 16.08 -42.40 16.42
CA VAL A 9 15.04 -41.96 15.49
C VAL A 9 14.82 -43.16 14.55
N MET A 10 13.65 -43.74 14.53
CA MET A 10 13.35 -44.85 13.63
C MET A 10 12.33 -44.40 12.58
N ALA A 11 12.82 -44.13 11.38
CA ALA A 11 11.94 -44.05 10.23
C ALA A 11 11.45 -45.46 9.86
N TYR A 12 10.14 -45.64 9.84
CA TYR A 12 9.51 -46.85 9.39
C TYR A 12 9.11 -46.72 7.92
N ILE A 13 9.59 -47.64 7.06
CA ILE A 13 9.27 -47.64 5.62
C ILE A 13 8.53 -48.91 5.27
N LYS A 14 7.31 -48.79 4.74
CA LYS A 14 6.47 -49.93 4.34
C LYS A 14 5.93 -49.74 2.93
N LEU A 15 5.92 -50.82 2.14
CA LEU A 15 5.26 -50.86 0.84
C LEU A 15 3.76 -51.01 1.01
N ILE A 16 2.95 -50.08 0.56
CA ILE A 16 1.48 -50.10 0.62
C ILE A 16 0.94 -49.58 -0.75
N ASN A 17 0.12 -50.42 -1.41
CA ASN A 17 -0.49 -50.07 -2.69
C ASN A 17 0.53 -49.57 -3.74
N LYS A 18 1.60 -50.30 -3.95
CA LYS A 18 2.70 -49.99 -4.89
C LYS A 18 3.45 -48.69 -4.60
N LYS A 19 3.32 -48.15 -3.38
CA LYS A 19 4.07 -46.95 -2.92
C LYS A 19 4.73 -47.23 -1.58
N TYR A 20 5.93 -46.67 -1.38
CA TYR A 20 6.66 -46.74 -0.12
C TYR A 20 6.17 -45.68 0.83
N LYS A 21 5.49 -46.06 1.91
CA LYS A 21 5.05 -45.17 2.98
C LYS A 21 6.19 -45.02 3.99
N VAL A 22 6.65 -43.82 4.23
CA VAL A 22 7.63 -43.48 5.27
C VAL A 22 6.87 -42.85 6.43
N GLU A 23 7.10 -43.34 7.63
CA GLU A 23 6.64 -42.76 8.89
C GLU A 23 7.86 -42.47 9.78
N ILE A 24 7.95 -41.24 10.26
CA ILE A 24 9.03 -40.80 11.15
C ILE A 24 8.37 -40.28 12.42
N GLN A 25 8.80 -40.80 13.57
CA GLN A 25 8.31 -40.40 14.87
C GLN A 25 9.52 -40.22 15.83
N LYS A 26 9.67 -39.03 16.38
CA LYS A 26 10.71 -38.67 17.37
C LYS A 26 10.07 -37.85 18.48
N LYS A 27 10.44 -38.14 19.73
CA LYS A 27 9.93 -37.40 20.89
C LYS A 27 10.30 -35.91 20.74
N GLY A 28 9.32 -34.99 20.88
CA GLY A 28 9.51 -33.55 20.71
C GLY A 28 9.30 -33.06 19.26
N PHE A 29 9.04 -33.96 18.30
CA PHE A 29 8.77 -33.58 16.90
C PHE A 29 7.41 -34.15 16.47
N PRO A 30 6.74 -33.52 15.50
CA PRO A 30 5.50 -34.02 14.93
C PRO A 30 5.74 -35.31 14.17
N ARG A 31 4.73 -36.20 14.18
CA ARG A 31 4.75 -37.41 13.36
C ARG A 31 4.68 -37.04 11.89
N LEU A 32 5.65 -37.48 11.09
CA LEU A 32 5.69 -37.27 9.65
C LEU A 32 5.31 -38.55 8.90
N CYS A 33 4.46 -38.43 7.89
CA CYS A 33 4.08 -39.53 7.02
C CYS A 33 4.10 -39.04 5.56
N ARG A 34 4.84 -39.78 4.70
CA ARG A 34 4.92 -39.45 3.26
C ARG A 34 4.99 -40.73 2.42
N ARG A 35 4.49 -40.65 1.18
CA ARG A 35 4.50 -41.81 0.24
C ARG A 35 5.38 -41.50 -0.96
N PHE A 36 6.19 -42.48 -1.40
CA PHE A 36 7.13 -42.39 -2.51
C PHE A 36 6.89 -43.52 -3.52
N HIS A 37 7.29 -43.30 -4.75
CA HIS A 37 7.20 -44.31 -5.80
C HIS A 37 8.37 -45.28 -5.76
N THR A 38 9.55 -44.84 -5.30
CA THR A 38 10.75 -45.69 -5.20
C THR A 38 11.23 -45.80 -3.76
N LEU A 39 11.87 -46.93 -3.45
CA LEU A 39 12.49 -47.17 -2.15
C LEU A 39 13.68 -46.22 -1.91
N GLY A 40 14.40 -45.87 -2.98
CA GLY A 40 15.54 -44.93 -2.92
C GLY A 40 15.11 -43.58 -2.42
N ASP A 41 14.05 -43.00 -2.99
CA ASP A 41 13.50 -41.71 -2.56
C ASP A 41 12.97 -41.75 -1.13
N ALA A 42 12.32 -42.86 -0.76
CA ALA A 42 11.82 -43.08 0.60
C ALA A 42 12.96 -43.08 1.64
N ARG A 43 14.06 -43.79 1.37
CA ARG A 43 15.24 -43.84 2.24
C ARG A 43 15.98 -42.47 2.29
N LYS A 44 16.10 -41.80 1.16
CA LYS A 44 16.72 -40.46 1.11
C LYS A 44 15.92 -39.49 1.99
N PHE A 45 14.61 -39.40 1.79
CA PHE A 45 13.73 -38.56 2.59
C PHE A 45 13.83 -38.84 4.08
N ALA A 46 13.85 -40.16 4.48
CA ALA A 46 13.98 -40.52 5.87
C ALA A 46 15.29 -39.98 6.49
N ARG A 47 16.42 -40.20 5.84
CA ARG A 47 17.74 -39.75 6.29
C ARG A 47 17.82 -38.23 6.38
N ASP A 48 17.31 -37.52 5.37
CA ASP A 48 17.35 -36.04 5.34
C ASP A 48 16.54 -35.45 6.50
N ILE A 49 15.37 -35.99 6.80
CA ILE A 49 14.53 -35.59 7.94
C ILE A 49 15.18 -35.93 9.28
N GLU A 50 15.69 -37.15 9.43
CA GLU A 50 16.36 -37.57 10.65
C GLU A 50 17.57 -36.71 10.96
N SER A 51 18.41 -36.42 9.96
CA SER A 51 19.56 -35.55 10.08
C SER A 51 19.15 -34.12 10.45
N SER A 52 18.08 -33.59 9.88
CA SER A 52 17.58 -32.25 10.23
C SER A 52 17.01 -32.17 11.64
N MET A 53 16.35 -33.24 12.13
CA MET A 53 15.86 -33.35 13.51
C MET A 53 16.99 -33.47 14.51
N GLU A 54 18.08 -34.15 14.16
CA GLU A 54 19.28 -34.28 14.99
C GLU A 54 20.09 -32.99 15.04
N GLY A 55 20.24 -32.35 13.89
CA GLY A 55 20.97 -31.08 13.75
C GLY A 55 20.22 -29.85 14.25
N GLY A 56 18.96 -30.00 14.73
CA GLY A 56 18.15 -28.89 15.22
C GLY A 56 17.67 -27.93 14.10
N THR A 57 17.81 -28.32 12.84
CA THR A 57 17.38 -27.53 11.66
C THR A 57 16.03 -27.96 11.10
N PHE A 58 15.35 -28.84 11.78
CA PHE A 58 14.06 -29.34 11.35
C PHE A 58 12.97 -28.28 11.47
N GLU A 59 12.35 -27.94 10.37
CA GLU A 59 11.16 -27.10 10.32
C GLU A 59 9.94 -27.90 9.92
N ASP A 60 8.90 -27.86 10.76
CA ASP A 60 7.63 -28.54 10.46
C ASP A 60 6.73 -27.68 9.58
N TYR A 61 6.58 -28.07 8.34
CA TYR A 61 5.66 -27.43 7.39
C TYR A 61 4.31 -28.15 7.25
N SER A 62 4.02 -29.16 8.09
CA SER A 62 2.80 -29.98 7.97
C SER A 62 1.53 -29.14 8.13
N GLY A 63 1.50 -28.22 9.10
CA GLY A 63 0.40 -27.29 9.32
C GLY A 63 0.18 -26.31 8.17
N SER A 64 1.22 -26.01 7.39
CA SER A 64 1.15 -25.05 6.27
C SER A 64 0.78 -25.71 4.94
N SER A 65 0.89 -27.05 4.84
CA SER A 65 0.60 -27.78 3.61
C SER A 65 -0.88 -27.70 3.20
N GLY A 66 -1.78 -27.60 4.19
CA GLY A 66 -3.22 -27.41 4.00
C GLY A 66 -3.66 -25.95 3.90
N THR A 67 -2.88 -25.01 4.43
CA THR A 67 -3.25 -23.59 4.45
C THR A 67 -3.11 -22.96 3.07
N THR A 68 -4.17 -22.34 2.59
CA THR A 68 -4.23 -21.70 1.28
C THR A 68 -3.92 -20.20 1.37
N LEU A 69 -3.52 -19.61 0.23
CA LEU A 69 -3.38 -18.16 0.14
C LEU A 69 -4.72 -17.45 0.41
N LYS A 70 -5.85 -18.09 0.07
CA LYS A 70 -7.20 -17.56 0.34
C LYS A 70 -7.43 -17.34 1.84
N GLU A 71 -7.11 -18.33 2.66
CA GLU A 71 -7.29 -18.25 4.13
C GLU A 71 -6.43 -17.14 4.74
N ILE A 72 -5.18 -17.03 4.29
CA ILE A 72 -4.29 -15.96 4.75
C ILE A 72 -4.81 -14.58 4.34
N LEU A 73 -5.30 -14.44 3.10
CA LEU A 73 -5.86 -13.16 2.62
C LEU A 73 -7.13 -12.76 3.38
N ILE A 74 -8.01 -13.73 3.70
CA ILE A 74 -9.20 -13.49 4.51
C ILE A 74 -8.78 -12.99 5.90
N LYS A 75 -7.91 -13.75 6.58
CA LYS A 75 -7.42 -13.37 7.92
C LYS A 75 -6.71 -12.00 7.89
N TYR A 76 -5.89 -11.73 6.87
CA TYR A 76 -5.20 -10.46 6.70
C TYR A 76 -6.18 -9.29 6.51
N ARG A 77 -7.23 -9.48 5.70
CA ARG A 77 -8.29 -8.49 5.51
C ARG A 77 -8.96 -8.15 6.84
N ASP A 78 -9.34 -9.16 7.59
CA ASP A 78 -10.18 -9.00 8.78
C ASP A 78 -9.37 -8.50 9.99
N VAL A 79 -8.10 -8.93 10.13
CA VAL A 79 -7.25 -8.60 11.30
C VAL A 79 -6.37 -7.37 11.06
N LYS A 80 -5.85 -7.16 9.84
CA LYS A 80 -4.87 -6.10 9.57
C LYS A 80 -5.43 -4.94 8.75
N THR A 81 -6.19 -5.25 7.70
CA THR A 81 -6.69 -4.22 6.79
C THR A 81 -7.77 -3.38 7.45
N PHE A 82 -8.59 -3.97 8.32
CA PHE A 82 -9.69 -3.28 9.00
C PHE A 82 -9.24 -1.98 9.71
N PHE A 83 -8.08 -2.00 10.36
CA PHE A 83 -7.55 -0.85 11.11
C PHE A 83 -6.82 0.19 10.27
N LYS A 84 -6.71 -0.02 8.96
CA LYS A 84 -5.98 0.91 8.08
C LYS A 84 -6.86 2.06 7.60
N LYS A 85 -6.32 3.26 7.51
CA LYS A 85 -7.02 4.43 6.91
C LYS A 85 -7.48 4.18 5.45
N GLY A 86 -6.81 3.28 4.72
CA GLY A 86 -7.16 2.85 3.35
C GLY A 86 -7.88 1.51 3.29
N ALA A 87 -8.56 1.08 4.36
CA ALA A 87 -9.19 -0.23 4.47
C ALA A 87 -10.11 -0.56 3.29
N ARG A 88 -10.95 0.37 2.87
CA ARG A 88 -11.93 0.16 1.78
C ARG A 88 -11.27 -0.26 0.46
N GLU A 89 -10.25 0.46 0.03
CA GLU A 89 -9.54 0.21 -1.22
C GLU A 89 -8.70 -1.07 -1.15
N GLU A 90 -8.07 -1.32 -0.01
CA GLU A 90 -7.29 -2.54 0.21
C GLU A 90 -8.20 -3.76 0.26
N THR A 91 -9.33 -3.68 0.98
CA THR A 91 -10.36 -4.73 1.02
C THR A 91 -10.86 -5.08 -0.38
N GLY A 92 -11.13 -4.08 -1.23
CA GLY A 92 -11.53 -4.32 -2.63
C GLY A 92 -10.48 -5.12 -3.40
N THR A 93 -9.20 -4.81 -3.20
CA THR A 93 -8.08 -5.52 -3.83
C THR A 93 -7.95 -6.96 -3.30
N ILE A 94 -8.08 -7.14 -1.99
CA ILE A 94 -8.02 -8.45 -1.34
C ILE A 94 -9.20 -9.33 -1.79
N ASN A 95 -10.41 -8.79 -1.83
CA ASN A 95 -11.61 -9.52 -2.28
C ASN A 95 -11.48 -10.01 -3.73
N PHE A 96 -10.83 -9.22 -4.61
CA PHE A 96 -10.49 -9.68 -5.94
C PHE A 96 -9.52 -10.87 -5.89
N LEU A 97 -8.44 -10.78 -5.10
CA LEU A 97 -7.46 -11.85 -4.95
C LEU A 97 -8.07 -13.13 -4.38
N ILE A 98 -8.96 -13.03 -3.40
CA ILE A 98 -9.68 -14.16 -2.80
C ILE A 98 -10.50 -14.94 -3.85
N LYS A 99 -11.07 -14.24 -4.82
CA LYS A 99 -11.84 -14.85 -5.92
C LYS A 99 -10.97 -15.37 -7.06
N HIS A 100 -9.72 -14.95 -7.14
CA HIS A 100 -8.81 -15.34 -8.19
C HIS A 100 -8.23 -16.74 -7.95
N LYS A 101 -7.98 -17.52 -9.04
CA LYS A 101 -7.43 -18.88 -8.97
C LYS A 101 -6.12 -19.01 -8.19
N ILE A 102 -5.30 -17.95 -8.11
CA ILE A 102 -4.06 -17.94 -7.33
C ILE A 102 -4.32 -18.23 -5.83
N ALA A 103 -5.47 -17.79 -5.31
CA ALA A 103 -5.83 -17.96 -3.91
C ALA A 103 -6.06 -19.42 -3.50
N LEU A 104 -6.31 -20.30 -4.46
CA LEU A 104 -6.50 -21.74 -4.22
C LEU A 104 -5.18 -22.51 -3.98
N ASN A 105 -4.04 -21.89 -4.29
CA ASN A 105 -2.76 -22.54 -4.02
C ASN A 105 -2.51 -22.65 -2.52
N SER A 106 -2.07 -23.82 -2.07
CA SER A 106 -1.49 -23.91 -0.73
C SER A 106 -0.21 -23.07 -0.66
N LEU A 107 0.09 -22.53 0.50
CA LEU A 107 1.25 -21.67 0.69
C LEU A 107 2.56 -22.41 0.37
N MET A 108 2.64 -23.71 0.62
CA MET A 108 3.79 -24.53 0.27
C MET A 108 4.00 -24.71 -1.24
N ARG A 109 2.91 -24.63 -2.01
CA ARG A 109 2.94 -24.77 -3.48
C ARG A 109 2.99 -23.43 -4.21
N LEU A 110 2.78 -22.33 -3.51
CA LEU A 110 2.83 -20.99 -4.11
C LEU A 110 4.29 -20.65 -4.47
N LYS A 111 4.56 -20.51 -5.77
CA LYS A 111 5.89 -20.22 -6.32
C LYS A 111 5.87 -18.91 -7.11
N SER A 112 7.05 -18.37 -7.39
CA SER A 112 7.23 -17.11 -8.14
C SER A 112 6.53 -17.10 -9.50
N HIS A 113 6.49 -18.23 -10.22
CA HIS A 113 5.79 -18.31 -11.50
C HIS A 113 4.27 -18.10 -11.40
N HIS A 114 3.64 -18.46 -10.27
CA HIS A 114 2.22 -18.17 -10.03
C HIS A 114 1.99 -16.66 -9.87
N ILE A 115 2.91 -15.97 -9.15
CA ILE A 115 2.89 -14.51 -9.00
C ILE A 115 3.11 -13.84 -10.35
N TYR A 116 4.09 -14.30 -11.12
CA TYR A 116 4.35 -13.80 -12.47
C TYR A 116 3.15 -13.94 -13.40
N LYS A 117 2.48 -15.10 -13.37
CA LYS A 117 1.25 -15.33 -14.15
C LYS A 117 0.13 -14.38 -13.76
N LEU A 118 -0.10 -14.17 -12.45
CA LEU A 118 -1.05 -13.17 -11.96
C LEU A 118 -0.71 -11.76 -12.48
N MET A 119 0.58 -11.37 -12.42
CA MET A 119 1.03 -10.07 -12.92
C MET A 119 0.73 -9.88 -14.40
N LYS A 120 0.98 -10.89 -15.24
CA LYS A 120 0.67 -10.86 -16.67
C LYS A 120 -0.83 -10.74 -16.93
N GLU A 121 -1.65 -11.50 -16.24
CA GLU A 121 -3.11 -11.43 -16.35
C GLU A 121 -3.65 -10.05 -15.96
N LEU A 122 -3.15 -9.48 -14.87
CA LEU A 122 -3.54 -8.14 -14.43
C LEU A 122 -3.06 -7.02 -15.37
N ALA A 123 -1.88 -7.18 -15.97
CA ALA A 123 -1.28 -6.17 -16.84
C ALA A 123 -2.10 -5.92 -18.13
N VAL A 124 -2.93 -6.87 -18.56
CA VAL A 124 -3.82 -6.70 -19.72
C VAL A 124 -4.82 -5.55 -19.52
N THR A 125 -5.32 -5.36 -18.30
CA THR A 125 -6.40 -4.40 -18.02
C THR A 125 -6.05 -3.34 -16.98
N ARG A 126 -4.89 -3.44 -16.33
CA ARG A 126 -4.52 -2.58 -15.21
C ARG A 126 -3.16 -1.92 -15.41
N LYS A 127 -3.04 -0.71 -14.87
CA LYS A 127 -1.78 0.05 -14.89
C LYS A 127 -0.71 -0.62 -14.00
N PRO A 128 0.61 -0.43 -14.31
CA PRO A 128 1.72 -0.99 -13.55
C PRO A 128 1.64 -0.78 -12.04
N ALA A 129 1.30 0.44 -11.60
CA ALA A 129 1.11 0.75 -10.17
C ALA A 129 0.02 -0.10 -9.50
N THR A 130 -1.06 -0.41 -10.24
CA THR A 130 -2.13 -1.27 -9.73
C THR A 130 -1.66 -2.72 -9.62
N VAL A 131 -0.96 -3.23 -10.65
CA VAL A 131 -0.38 -4.60 -10.61
C VAL A 131 0.56 -4.74 -9.41
N LYS A 132 1.46 -3.78 -9.21
CA LYS A 132 2.37 -3.73 -8.06
C LYS A 132 1.62 -3.78 -6.72
N LYS A 133 0.48 -3.07 -6.61
CA LYS A 133 -0.36 -3.08 -5.40
C LYS A 133 -0.88 -4.49 -5.08
N PHE A 134 -1.33 -5.25 -6.08
CA PHE A 134 -1.81 -6.62 -5.89
C PHE A 134 -0.71 -7.54 -5.36
N VAL A 135 0.47 -7.49 -5.96
CA VAL A 135 1.61 -8.31 -5.52
C VAL A 135 2.06 -7.93 -4.12
N ASN A 136 2.13 -6.62 -3.81
CA ASN A 136 2.50 -6.15 -2.48
C ASN A 136 1.54 -6.63 -1.38
N ILE A 137 0.26 -6.77 -1.66
CA ILE A 137 -0.72 -7.31 -0.70
C ILE A 137 -0.41 -8.79 -0.43
N ILE A 138 -0.15 -9.60 -1.45
CA ILE A 138 0.24 -11.02 -1.26
C ILE A 138 1.54 -11.08 -0.47
N CYS A 139 2.54 -10.32 -0.86
CA CYS A 139 3.85 -10.26 -0.21
C CYS A 139 3.74 -9.90 1.28
N HIS A 140 2.95 -8.87 1.59
CA HIS A 140 2.76 -8.41 2.96
C HIS A 140 1.94 -9.42 3.78
N SER A 141 0.88 -9.99 3.23
CA SER A 141 0.08 -11.02 3.91
C SER A 141 0.91 -12.27 4.23
N TRP A 142 1.82 -12.67 3.33
CA TRP A 142 2.78 -13.75 3.56
C TRP A 142 3.71 -13.44 4.74
N ARG A 143 4.31 -12.23 4.75
CA ARG A 143 5.22 -11.82 5.83
C ARG A 143 4.51 -11.76 7.18
N VAL A 144 3.29 -11.24 7.24
CA VAL A 144 2.47 -11.19 8.45
C VAL A 144 2.13 -12.61 8.93
N ALA A 145 1.74 -13.51 8.02
CA ALA A 145 1.46 -14.90 8.36
C ALA A 145 2.67 -15.59 9.00
N LYS A 146 3.86 -15.38 8.43
CA LYS A 146 5.10 -15.95 8.95
C LYS A 146 5.50 -15.35 10.31
N ARG A 147 5.51 -14.01 10.42
CA ARG A 147 6.08 -13.31 11.58
C ARG A 147 5.13 -13.21 12.77
N GLU A 148 3.84 -13.00 12.51
CA GLU A 148 2.90 -12.67 13.58
C GLU A 148 1.92 -13.82 13.88
N TRP A 149 1.64 -14.67 12.90
CA TRP A 149 0.68 -15.77 13.10
C TRP A 149 1.34 -17.12 13.27
N GLY A 150 2.67 -17.18 13.26
CA GLY A 150 3.41 -18.41 13.46
C GLY A 150 3.17 -19.47 12.37
N VAL A 151 2.68 -19.06 11.18
CA VAL A 151 2.49 -19.99 10.07
C VAL A 151 3.88 -20.35 9.55
N ASN A 152 4.22 -21.62 9.65
CA ASN A 152 5.52 -22.12 9.21
C ASN A 152 5.56 -22.15 7.67
N LEU A 153 6.23 -21.18 7.07
CA LEU A 153 6.30 -20.95 5.63
C LEU A 153 7.74 -21.10 5.12
N PRO A 154 7.92 -21.43 3.84
CA PRO A 154 9.25 -21.46 3.24
C PRO A 154 10.05 -20.19 3.57
N PRO A 155 11.39 -20.29 3.67
CA PRO A 155 12.25 -19.16 3.97
C PRO A 155 12.04 -18.00 3.00
N GLU A 156 11.92 -18.31 1.71
CA GLU A 156 11.75 -17.35 0.64
C GLU A 156 10.27 -17.04 0.37
N ASN A 157 9.97 -15.75 0.32
CA ASN A 157 8.67 -15.29 -0.13
C ASN A 157 8.62 -15.30 -1.68
N PRO A 158 7.67 -16.01 -2.31
CA PRO A 158 7.61 -16.10 -3.78
C PRO A 158 7.41 -14.74 -4.47
N CYS A 159 6.94 -13.72 -3.76
CA CYS A 159 6.79 -12.37 -4.29
C CYS A 159 8.13 -11.63 -4.39
N ASP A 160 9.11 -11.97 -3.57
CA ASP A 160 10.43 -11.31 -3.59
C ASP A 160 11.30 -11.79 -4.77
N LEU A 161 10.92 -12.93 -5.37
CA LEU A 161 11.60 -13.54 -6.52
C LEU A 161 11.08 -13.04 -7.88
N VAL A 162 10.14 -12.09 -7.91
CA VAL A 162 9.60 -11.55 -9.16
C VAL A 162 9.98 -10.09 -9.34
N THR A 163 10.37 -9.72 -10.55
CA THR A 163 10.60 -8.33 -10.91
C THR A 163 9.26 -7.61 -11.06
N LEU A 164 9.02 -6.64 -10.19
CA LEU A 164 7.81 -5.81 -10.25
C LEU A 164 7.88 -4.83 -11.43
N PRO A 165 6.73 -4.50 -12.03
CA PRO A 165 6.69 -3.55 -13.13
C PRO A 165 7.20 -2.18 -12.67
N LYS A 166 7.99 -1.53 -13.53
CA LYS A 166 8.39 -0.14 -13.33
C LYS A 166 7.15 0.75 -13.34
N VAL A 167 7.06 1.62 -12.35
CA VAL A 167 5.97 2.59 -12.22
C VAL A 167 6.56 3.95 -12.55
N ASP A 168 6.19 4.45 -13.70
CA ASP A 168 6.48 5.83 -14.11
C ASP A 168 5.16 6.60 -14.10
N ASP A 169 4.77 7.04 -12.91
CA ASP A 169 3.54 7.83 -12.66
C ASP A 169 3.87 9.30 -12.39
N ALA A 170 5.12 9.72 -12.63
CA ALA A 170 5.53 11.10 -12.48
C ALA A 170 4.70 11.99 -13.41
N ARG A 171 4.03 12.97 -12.83
CA ARG A 171 3.23 13.96 -13.57
C ARG A 171 3.92 15.28 -13.53
N ASP A 172 4.33 15.77 -14.69
CA ASP A 172 5.03 17.04 -14.84
C ASP A 172 4.09 18.19 -15.27
N ARG A 173 2.76 17.90 -15.36
CA ARG A 173 1.75 18.87 -15.77
C ARG A 173 1.56 19.94 -14.69
N ILE A 174 1.91 21.18 -15.04
CA ILE A 174 1.70 22.39 -14.22
C ILE A 174 0.85 23.34 -15.05
N LEU A 175 -0.07 24.06 -14.42
CA LEU A 175 -0.85 25.10 -15.10
C LEU A 175 0.02 26.31 -15.42
N THR A 176 -0.26 26.93 -16.56
CA THR A 176 0.18 28.30 -16.79
C THR A 176 -0.67 29.27 -15.96
N LYS A 177 -0.21 30.53 -15.85
CA LYS A 177 -0.98 31.56 -15.14
C LYS A 177 -2.34 31.82 -15.83
N GLU A 178 -2.36 31.82 -17.15
CA GLU A 178 -3.57 32.02 -17.96
C GLU A 178 -4.56 30.84 -17.77
N GLU A 179 -4.06 29.60 -17.79
CA GLU A 179 -4.89 28.42 -17.51
C GLU A 179 -5.50 28.46 -16.10
N TYR A 180 -4.69 28.85 -15.10
CA TYR A 180 -5.17 29.00 -13.73
C TYR A 180 -6.29 30.03 -13.61
N LEU A 181 -6.15 31.21 -14.25
CA LEU A 181 -7.19 32.23 -14.26
C LEU A 181 -8.47 31.78 -14.95
N LYS A 182 -8.36 31.09 -16.11
CA LYS A 182 -9.50 30.47 -16.81
C LYS A 182 -10.20 29.43 -15.92
N LEU A 183 -9.41 28.59 -15.20
CA LEU A 183 -9.96 27.60 -14.27
C LEU A 183 -10.72 28.28 -13.13
N LEU A 184 -10.22 29.35 -12.56
CA LEU A 184 -10.92 30.11 -11.51
C LEU A 184 -12.23 30.71 -12.00
N GLY A 185 -12.28 31.15 -13.26
CA GLY A 185 -13.51 31.60 -13.94
C GLY A 185 -14.55 30.49 -13.98
N ALA A 186 -14.18 29.33 -14.50
CA ALA A 186 -15.08 28.15 -14.55
C ALA A 186 -15.50 27.64 -13.17
N CYS A 187 -14.62 27.75 -12.18
CA CYS A 187 -14.96 27.39 -10.82
C CYS A 187 -16.00 28.34 -10.19
N SER A 188 -16.03 29.61 -10.60
CA SER A 188 -17.00 30.61 -10.10
C SER A 188 -18.44 30.30 -10.53
N THR A 189 -18.61 29.70 -11.71
CA THR A 189 -19.93 29.34 -12.28
C THR A 189 -20.37 27.91 -11.93
N SER A 190 -19.59 27.21 -11.10
CA SER A 190 -19.87 25.84 -10.74
C SER A 190 -21.04 25.71 -9.76
N ASN A 191 -21.90 24.67 -9.94
CA ASN A 191 -22.94 24.28 -9.00
C ASN A 191 -22.40 23.80 -7.63
N LEU A 192 -21.11 23.94 -7.37
CA LEU A 192 -20.47 23.80 -6.07
C LEU A 192 -19.90 25.17 -5.65
N PRO A 193 -20.61 26.00 -4.90
CA PRO A 193 -20.23 27.39 -4.64
C PRO A 193 -18.85 27.57 -4.03
N ILE A 194 -18.42 26.62 -3.20
CA ILE A 194 -17.11 26.64 -2.54
C ILE A 194 -15.96 26.22 -3.46
N LEU A 195 -16.22 25.76 -4.71
CA LEU A 195 -15.19 25.16 -5.57
C LEU A 195 -14.02 26.13 -5.84
N LYS A 196 -14.35 27.39 -6.20
CA LYS A 196 -13.34 28.42 -6.46
C LYS A 196 -12.44 28.65 -5.25
N ASP A 197 -13.03 28.80 -4.09
CA ASP A 197 -12.29 29.10 -2.86
C ASP A 197 -11.42 27.91 -2.42
N VAL A 198 -11.90 26.67 -2.60
CA VAL A 198 -11.10 25.45 -2.36
C VAL A 198 -9.93 25.36 -3.33
N VAL A 199 -10.10 25.74 -4.60
CA VAL A 199 -9.02 25.75 -5.61
C VAL A 199 -7.98 26.81 -5.28
N ILE A 200 -8.41 28.04 -4.92
CA ILE A 200 -7.51 29.11 -4.48
C ILE A 200 -6.72 28.64 -3.25
N PHE A 201 -7.40 28.12 -2.24
CA PHE A 201 -6.76 27.63 -1.03
C PHE A 201 -5.72 26.53 -1.34
N ALA A 202 -6.08 25.53 -2.14
CA ALA A 202 -5.18 24.45 -2.53
C ALA A 202 -3.93 24.94 -3.27
N ALA A 203 -4.10 25.93 -4.17
CA ALA A 203 -3.02 26.54 -4.93
C ALA A 203 -2.13 27.46 -4.10
N SER A 204 -2.65 28.00 -2.98
CA SER A 204 -1.91 28.94 -2.11
C SER A 204 -1.13 28.28 -0.99
N VAL A 205 -1.53 27.06 -0.54
CA VAL A 205 -0.89 26.38 0.59
C VAL A 205 -0.36 24.98 0.24
N GLY A 206 -0.67 24.48 -0.93
CA GLY A 206 -0.20 23.17 -1.39
C GLY A 206 -0.63 21.98 -0.52
N ALA A 207 -1.68 22.11 0.29
CA ALA A 207 -2.17 21.06 1.16
C ALA A 207 -2.80 19.89 0.38
N ARG A 208 -2.78 18.69 0.97
CA ARG A 208 -3.44 17.53 0.35
C ARG A 208 -4.96 17.69 0.40
N GLN A 209 -5.67 17.17 -0.62
CA GLN A 209 -7.14 17.24 -0.68
C GLN A 209 -7.81 16.79 0.62
N GLY A 210 -7.31 15.71 1.25
CA GLY A 210 -7.85 15.21 2.50
C GLY A 210 -7.64 16.15 3.68
N GLU A 211 -6.54 16.88 3.73
CA GLU A 211 -6.23 17.89 4.74
C GLU A 211 -7.14 19.12 4.58
N ILE A 212 -7.34 19.57 3.34
CA ILE A 212 -8.24 20.69 3.03
C ILE A 212 -9.67 20.40 3.46
N LEU A 213 -10.20 19.19 3.15
CA LEU A 213 -11.57 18.82 3.48
C LEU A 213 -11.79 18.49 4.96
N LYS A 214 -10.73 18.24 5.71
CA LYS A 214 -10.74 18.04 7.16
C LYS A 214 -10.41 19.30 7.95
N LEU A 215 -10.11 20.40 7.28
CA LEU A 215 -9.77 21.65 7.94
C LEU A 215 -10.98 22.17 8.72
N LYS A 216 -10.82 22.25 10.03
CA LYS A 216 -11.81 22.85 10.94
C LYS A 216 -11.45 24.31 11.21
N ARG A 217 -12.46 25.08 11.57
CA ARG A 217 -12.24 26.49 11.92
C ARG A 217 -11.31 26.66 13.13
N ALA A 218 -11.45 25.78 14.13
CA ALA A 218 -10.57 25.75 15.30
C ALA A 218 -9.08 25.51 14.99
N HIS A 219 -8.76 25.10 13.76
CA HIS A 219 -7.39 24.86 13.30
C HIS A 219 -6.74 26.12 12.72
N ILE A 220 -7.43 27.26 12.72
CA ILE A 220 -6.97 28.52 12.14
C ILE A 220 -6.80 29.53 13.27
N ASP A 221 -5.57 29.98 13.47
CA ASP A 221 -5.24 31.08 14.37
C ASP A 221 -5.10 32.36 13.51
N PHE A 222 -6.15 33.19 13.53
CA PHE A 222 -6.18 34.43 12.76
C PHE A 222 -5.23 35.48 13.32
N ASN A 223 -4.94 35.47 14.64
CA ASN A 223 -4.06 36.41 15.30
C ASN A 223 -2.60 36.09 14.96
N LYS A 224 -2.21 34.81 15.07
CA LYS A 224 -0.87 34.37 14.71
C LYS A 224 -0.67 34.14 13.22
N LYS A 225 -1.73 34.28 12.42
CA LYS A 225 -1.73 34.01 10.98
C LYS A 225 -1.22 32.61 10.67
N GLN A 226 -1.78 31.58 11.30
CA GLN A 226 -1.34 30.21 11.19
C GLN A 226 -2.50 29.24 10.94
N ILE A 227 -2.21 28.15 10.23
CA ILE A 227 -3.12 27.03 10.01
C ILE A 227 -2.44 25.77 10.45
N THR A 228 -3.11 24.97 11.31
CA THR A 228 -2.62 23.67 11.75
C THR A 228 -3.39 22.55 11.07
N PHE A 229 -2.67 21.65 10.40
CA PHE A 229 -3.21 20.42 9.83
C PHE A 229 -2.94 19.25 10.76
N PHE A 230 -4.00 18.65 11.26
CA PHE A 230 -3.97 17.51 12.14
C PHE A 230 -4.14 16.19 11.37
N ASP A 231 -3.69 15.08 11.96
CA ASP A 231 -3.89 13.71 11.45
C ASP A 231 -3.49 13.55 9.97
N THR A 232 -2.33 14.07 9.60
CA THR A 232 -1.84 13.94 8.25
C THR A 232 -1.39 12.50 7.97
N LYS A 233 -1.65 11.98 6.78
CA LYS A 233 -1.47 10.55 6.41
C LYS A 233 -0.08 9.99 6.72
N ASN A 234 0.95 10.83 6.74
CA ASN A 234 2.36 10.39 6.82
C ASN A 234 3.21 11.23 7.78
N THR A 235 2.64 12.21 8.52
CA THR A 235 3.40 13.16 9.32
C THR A 235 2.70 13.43 10.63
N ALA A 236 3.49 13.88 11.61
CA ALA A 236 2.98 14.61 12.75
C ALA A 236 2.15 15.82 12.27
N ASP A 237 1.37 16.38 13.15
CA ASP A 237 0.65 17.62 12.93
C ASP A 237 1.63 18.71 12.46
N ARG A 238 1.18 19.56 11.56
CA ARG A 238 2.02 20.66 11.06
C ARG A 238 1.27 21.97 11.06
N THR A 239 1.94 23.01 11.52
CA THR A 239 1.48 24.39 11.48
C THR A 239 2.21 25.13 10.37
N ILE A 240 1.46 25.83 9.53
CA ILE A 240 2.00 26.61 8.42
C ILE A 240 1.61 28.07 8.57
N PRO A 241 2.41 29.03 8.07
CA PRO A 241 1.98 30.43 7.96
C PRO A 241 0.84 30.54 6.94
N ALA A 242 -0.13 31.38 7.24
CA ALA A 242 -1.25 31.66 6.35
C ALA A 242 -1.12 33.10 5.79
N PRO A 243 -0.92 33.27 4.47
CA PRO A 243 -0.92 34.56 3.84
C PRO A 243 -2.24 35.30 4.08
N ASP A 244 -2.21 36.64 4.14
CA ASP A 244 -3.40 37.46 4.39
C ASP A 244 -4.51 37.23 3.37
N THR A 245 -4.16 36.94 2.13
CA THR A 245 -5.12 36.53 1.07
C THR A 245 -5.87 35.23 1.42
N VAL A 246 -5.16 34.30 2.00
CA VAL A 246 -5.74 33.00 2.47
C VAL A 246 -6.63 33.26 3.70
N LEU A 247 -6.19 34.08 4.66
CA LEU A 247 -6.99 34.42 5.84
C LEU A 247 -8.28 35.14 5.47
N LYS A 248 -8.20 36.10 4.54
CA LYS A 248 -9.39 36.83 3.99
C LYS A 248 -10.37 35.83 3.35
N LEU A 249 -9.87 34.85 2.60
CA LEU A 249 -10.69 33.78 2.00
C LEU A 249 -11.37 32.93 3.08
N LEU A 250 -10.61 32.47 4.08
CA LEU A 250 -11.11 31.62 5.17
C LEU A 250 -12.11 32.36 6.06
N ASN A 251 -12.01 33.67 6.20
CA ASN A 251 -12.92 34.50 6.97
C ASN A 251 -14.36 34.53 6.41
N LYS A 252 -14.57 34.18 5.13
CA LYS A 252 -15.91 33.97 4.55
C LYS A 252 -16.65 32.80 5.18
N TYR A 253 -15.91 31.81 5.70
CA TYR A 253 -16.46 30.55 6.26
C TYR A 253 -16.53 30.61 7.78
N ARG A 254 -17.35 31.51 8.32
CA ARG A 254 -17.45 31.78 9.77
C ARG A 254 -18.32 30.77 10.51
N PHE A 255 -19.18 30.04 9.81
CA PHE A 255 -20.15 29.13 10.39
C PHE A 255 -19.81 27.66 10.06
N GLY A 256 -20.16 26.77 10.99
CA GLY A 256 -19.92 25.34 10.87
C GLY A 256 -18.56 24.87 11.40
N GLU A 257 -18.42 23.60 11.59
CA GLU A 257 -17.20 22.96 12.11
C GLU A 257 -16.08 22.94 11.06
N TYR A 258 -16.43 22.57 9.83
CA TYR A 258 -15.48 22.45 8.71
C TYR A 258 -15.50 23.69 7.84
N VAL A 259 -14.31 24.13 7.43
CA VAL A 259 -14.16 25.30 6.53
C VAL A 259 -14.78 25.01 5.16
N PHE A 260 -14.53 23.85 4.61
CA PHE A 260 -15.02 23.44 3.28
C PHE A 260 -15.90 22.19 3.37
N PRO A 261 -17.17 22.32 3.74
CA PRO A 261 -18.08 21.20 3.99
C PRO A 261 -18.51 20.53 2.69
N THR A 262 -17.65 19.67 2.12
CA THR A 262 -17.97 18.88 0.93
C THR A 262 -17.25 17.54 0.91
N LEU A 263 -17.81 16.59 0.15
CA LEU A 263 -17.21 15.29 -0.03
C LEU A 263 -16.12 15.32 -1.13
N ALA A 264 -15.04 14.58 -0.93
CA ALA A 264 -13.94 14.47 -1.90
C ALA A 264 -14.41 14.05 -3.31
N ARG A 265 -15.46 13.19 -3.39
CA ARG A 265 -16.04 12.77 -4.67
C ARG A 265 -16.74 13.92 -5.37
N ARG A 266 -17.52 14.72 -4.63
CA ARG A 266 -18.24 15.88 -5.16
C ARG A 266 -17.26 16.96 -5.65
N LEU A 267 -16.26 17.30 -4.83
CA LEU A 267 -15.20 18.23 -5.20
C LEU A 267 -14.51 17.80 -6.51
N ARG A 268 -14.05 16.55 -6.59
CA ARG A 268 -13.38 16.05 -7.81
C ARG A 268 -14.26 16.06 -9.05
N LYS A 269 -15.55 15.76 -8.90
CA LYS A 269 -16.53 15.80 -10.02
C LYS A 269 -16.64 17.20 -10.59
N HIS A 270 -16.87 18.20 -9.72
CA HIS A 270 -17.03 19.59 -10.15
C HIS A 270 -15.72 20.19 -10.67
N PHE A 271 -14.58 19.90 -10.03
CA PHE A 271 -13.27 20.30 -10.52
C PHE A 271 -12.96 19.75 -11.93
N LYS A 272 -13.23 18.46 -12.17
CA LYS A 272 -13.06 17.86 -13.50
C LYS A 272 -13.96 18.52 -14.55
N LYS A 273 -15.19 18.88 -14.18
CA LYS A 273 -16.13 19.60 -15.05
C LYS A 273 -15.55 20.97 -15.40
N ALA A 274 -15.12 21.76 -14.42
CA ALA A 274 -14.52 23.07 -14.64
C ALA A 274 -13.27 23.02 -15.55
N CYS A 275 -12.37 22.04 -15.34
CA CYS A 275 -11.22 21.83 -16.23
C CYS A 275 -11.66 21.56 -17.68
N LYS A 276 -12.69 20.72 -17.86
CA LYS A 276 -13.21 20.39 -19.20
C LYS A 276 -13.80 21.62 -19.90
N GLU A 277 -14.53 22.47 -19.19
CA GLU A 277 -15.18 23.68 -19.73
C GLU A 277 -14.16 24.67 -20.31
N VAL A 278 -12.97 24.75 -19.71
CA VAL A 278 -11.90 25.64 -20.18
C VAL A 278 -10.78 24.96 -20.95
N GLY A 279 -11.02 23.70 -21.40
CA GLY A 279 -10.09 22.97 -22.25
C GLY A 279 -8.81 22.46 -21.56
N ILE A 280 -8.73 22.50 -20.22
CA ILE A 280 -7.58 22.01 -19.47
C ILE A 280 -7.58 20.49 -19.46
N LYS A 281 -6.62 19.89 -20.18
CA LYS A 281 -6.45 18.42 -20.29
C LYS A 281 -5.45 17.91 -19.25
N ASP A 282 -5.65 16.65 -18.86
CA ASP A 282 -4.76 15.90 -17.97
C ASP A 282 -4.34 16.64 -16.70
N PHE A 283 -5.28 17.32 -16.04
CA PHE A 283 -5.05 18.02 -14.79
C PHE A 283 -6.04 17.55 -13.71
N ARG A 284 -5.53 17.24 -12.53
CA ARG A 284 -6.29 16.74 -11.39
C ARG A 284 -6.21 17.73 -10.23
N PHE A 285 -7.17 17.66 -9.33
CA PHE A 285 -7.16 18.50 -8.12
C PHE A 285 -5.85 18.39 -7.31
N HIS A 286 -5.24 17.20 -7.26
CA HIS A 286 -3.97 17.01 -6.56
C HIS A 286 -2.79 17.75 -7.23
N ASP A 287 -2.89 18.01 -8.52
CA ASP A 287 -1.82 18.69 -9.26
C ASP A 287 -1.73 20.20 -8.91
N LEU A 288 -2.77 20.77 -8.22
CA LEU A 288 -2.70 22.10 -7.60
C LEU A 288 -1.59 22.20 -6.55
N ARG A 289 -1.26 21.10 -5.90
CA ARG A 289 -0.13 21.04 -4.97
C ARG A 289 1.21 21.16 -5.71
N ALA A 290 1.34 20.55 -6.89
CA ALA A 290 2.50 20.72 -7.76
C ALA A 290 2.60 22.18 -8.23
N TYR A 291 1.46 22.78 -8.61
CA TYR A 291 1.36 24.20 -8.99
C TYR A 291 1.85 25.11 -7.85
N PHE A 292 1.41 24.89 -6.60
CA PHE A 292 1.92 25.61 -5.43
C PHE A 292 3.44 25.44 -5.28
N CYS A 293 3.94 24.21 -5.25
CA CYS A 293 5.37 23.96 -5.04
C CYS A 293 6.24 24.64 -6.09
N THR A 294 5.82 24.60 -7.35
CA THR A 294 6.54 25.27 -8.45
C THR A 294 6.55 26.77 -8.28
N ASN A 295 5.38 27.39 -8.06
CA ASN A 295 5.32 28.85 -7.92
C ASN A 295 6.04 29.35 -6.67
N ALA A 296 5.98 28.61 -5.57
CA ALA A 296 6.70 28.95 -4.33
C ALA A 296 8.22 28.93 -4.55
N LEU A 297 8.75 27.90 -5.24
CA LEU A 297 10.18 27.85 -5.60
C LEU A 297 10.57 28.97 -6.57
N LEU A 298 9.74 29.27 -7.58
CA LEU A 298 9.97 30.37 -8.53
C LEU A 298 9.91 31.73 -7.85
N SER A 299 9.14 31.90 -6.77
CA SER A 299 9.10 33.13 -5.96
C SER A 299 10.25 33.26 -4.96
N GLY A 300 11.20 32.32 -4.96
CA GLY A 300 12.40 32.38 -4.12
C GLY A 300 12.32 31.62 -2.79
N MET A 301 11.23 30.92 -2.51
CA MET A 301 11.18 30.05 -1.33
C MET A 301 12.19 28.90 -1.46
N SER A 302 12.89 28.58 -0.37
CA SER A 302 13.79 27.45 -0.31
C SER A 302 13.01 26.11 -0.36
N ILE A 303 13.70 25.04 -0.78
CA ILE A 303 13.11 23.68 -0.76
C ILE A 303 12.65 23.29 0.64
N ALA A 304 13.36 23.72 1.68
CA ALA A 304 13.01 23.45 3.08
C ALA A 304 11.68 24.12 3.46
N GLU A 305 11.49 25.40 3.11
CA GLU A 305 10.25 26.13 3.36
C GLU A 305 9.08 25.55 2.59
N VAL A 306 9.25 25.25 1.29
CA VAL A 306 8.21 24.59 0.49
C VAL A 306 7.86 23.23 1.05
N SER A 307 8.84 22.46 1.54
CA SER A 307 8.64 21.17 2.19
C SER A 307 7.84 21.31 3.48
N ALA A 308 8.18 22.28 4.32
CA ALA A 308 7.48 22.55 5.58
C ALA A 308 6.01 22.93 5.34
N VAL A 309 5.74 23.87 4.42
CA VAL A 309 4.38 24.30 4.09
C VAL A 309 3.58 23.17 3.46
N SER A 310 4.11 22.53 2.43
CA SER A 310 3.40 21.47 1.71
C SER A 310 3.34 20.15 2.49
N GLY A 311 4.27 19.88 3.42
CA GLY A 311 4.36 18.64 4.18
C GLY A 311 4.92 17.48 3.35
N HIS A 312 5.96 17.71 2.54
CA HIS A 312 6.77 16.66 1.94
C HIS A 312 7.83 16.20 2.93
N LYS A 313 7.87 14.90 3.24
CA LYS A 313 8.93 14.32 4.09
C LYS A 313 10.25 14.13 3.35
N ASP A 314 10.12 13.80 2.07
CA ASP A 314 11.26 13.51 1.21
C ASP A 314 11.43 14.65 0.20
N TRP A 315 12.52 15.36 0.33
CA TRP A 315 12.87 16.49 -0.55
C TRP A 315 13.14 16.06 -1.97
N SER A 316 13.47 14.78 -2.19
CA SER A 316 13.64 14.23 -3.55
C SER A 316 12.37 14.39 -4.40
N GLN A 317 11.20 14.39 -3.74
CA GLN A 317 9.91 14.62 -4.39
C GLN A 317 9.75 16.05 -4.90
N LEU A 318 10.47 17.03 -4.33
CA LEU A 318 10.47 18.43 -4.74
C LEU A 318 11.49 18.73 -5.84
N LYS A 319 12.52 17.91 -6.02
CA LYS A 319 13.57 18.11 -7.06
C LYS A 319 13.00 18.25 -8.47
N ARG A 320 11.85 17.61 -8.77
CA ARG A 320 11.19 17.75 -10.07
C ARG A 320 10.70 19.18 -10.35
N TYR A 321 10.35 19.93 -9.31
CA TYR A 321 9.84 21.29 -9.43
C TYR A 321 10.95 22.35 -9.54
N THR A 322 12.20 22.00 -9.24
CA THR A 322 13.37 22.88 -9.40
C THR A 322 13.94 22.87 -10.82
N ARG A 323 13.52 21.90 -11.68
CA ARG A 323 14.02 21.75 -13.04
C ARG A 323 13.25 22.57 -14.08
N ILE A 324 12.25 23.32 -13.67
CA ILE A 324 11.46 24.18 -14.56
C ILE A 324 12.22 25.51 -14.69
N LYS A 325 12.92 25.63 -15.83
CA LYS A 325 13.51 26.91 -16.28
C LYS A 325 12.45 27.76 -16.95
#